data_66697a8044e44172deb07ab2d65bea06
#
_entry.id   66697a8044e44172deb07ab2d65bea06
#
_cell.length_a   1.000
_cell.length_b   1.000
_cell.length_c   1.000
_cell.angle_alpha   90.00
_cell.angle_beta   90.00
_cell.angle_gamma   90.00
#
_symmetry.space_group_name_H-M   'P 1'
#
loop_
_entity.id
_entity.type
_entity.pdbx_description
1 polymer ?
#
loop_
_entity_poly.entity_id
_entity_poly.type
_entity_poly.pdbx_seq_one_letter_code
_entity_poly.pdbx_strand_id
1 'polypeptide(L)'
;MVTLSKIYTRGGDKGQTSLGSGERVDKHNLRVAAYGTTDETNSIIGTARLHTTDVADEMLSRIQNDLFDLGADLCTPEGANRSEGALRIVPGQVTRLETEIDSMNENMADLLSFILPGGSPASAYLHLARTVARRAERLMTELATNQQVNPEAIKYMNRLSDHLFVLARYLNDTGKADILWVPGKNR
;
A
#
# COMPACT_ATOMS: atom_id res chain seq x y z
N MET A 1 -2.20 -22.97 -7.23
CA MET A 1 -3.54 -22.31 -7.28
C MET A 1 -4.20 -22.56 -5.94
N VAL A 2 -4.66 -21.51 -5.26
CA VAL A 2 -5.35 -21.63 -3.96
C VAL A 2 -6.82 -21.95 -4.24
N THR A 3 -7.33 -23.05 -3.68
CA THR A 3 -8.76 -23.42 -3.76
C THR A 3 -9.39 -23.17 -2.39
N LEU A 4 -10.28 -22.18 -2.32
CA LEU A 4 -11.01 -21.83 -1.10
C LEU A 4 -12.42 -22.45 -1.14
N SER A 5 -12.54 -23.67 -0.67
CA SER A 5 -13.83 -24.37 -0.62
C SER A 5 -14.70 -23.98 0.59
N LYS A 6 -14.07 -23.45 1.65
CA LYS A 6 -14.73 -23.00 2.86
C LYS A 6 -14.00 -21.77 3.43
N ILE A 7 -14.72 -20.67 3.61
CA ILE A 7 -14.12 -19.39 4.03
C ILE A 7 -13.80 -19.38 5.54
N TYR A 8 -14.71 -19.84 6.39
CA TYR A 8 -14.45 -19.90 7.83
C TYR A 8 -13.95 -21.28 8.26
N THR A 9 -12.85 -21.31 9.02
CA THR A 9 -12.27 -22.53 9.59
C THR A 9 -12.37 -22.61 11.11
N ARG A 10 -12.80 -21.51 11.76
CA ARG A 10 -12.88 -21.32 13.22
C ARG A 10 -11.53 -21.41 13.94
N GLY A 11 -10.43 -21.60 13.21
CA GLY A 11 -9.08 -21.70 13.79
C GLY A 11 -8.58 -20.40 14.44
N GLY A 12 -9.21 -19.27 14.16
CA GLY A 12 -8.86 -17.96 14.68
C GLY A 12 -9.74 -17.44 15.82
N ASP A 13 -10.75 -18.19 16.28
CA ASP A 13 -11.76 -17.72 17.23
C ASP A 13 -11.20 -17.43 18.63
N LYS A 14 -10.05 -18.02 18.96
CA LYS A 14 -9.33 -17.80 20.23
C LYS A 14 -8.28 -16.69 20.17
N GLY A 15 -8.34 -15.80 19.15
CA GLY A 15 -7.45 -14.64 19.02
C GLY A 15 -6.08 -14.95 18.41
N GLN A 16 -5.88 -16.15 17.83
CA GLN A 16 -4.63 -16.52 17.16
C GLN A 16 -4.82 -16.71 15.65
N THR A 17 -3.73 -16.51 14.90
CA THR A 17 -3.64 -16.75 13.45
C THR A 17 -2.36 -17.50 13.11
N SER A 18 -2.26 -18.04 11.90
CA SER A 18 -1.04 -18.66 11.40
C SER A 18 -0.32 -17.72 10.44
N LEU A 19 1.00 -17.64 10.56
CA LEU A 19 1.88 -17.04 9.56
C LEU A 19 2.08 -18.00 8.37
N GLY A 20 2.67 -17.49 7.29
CA GLY A 20 3.03 -18.29 6.11
C GLY A 20 4.00 -19.44 6.40
N SER A 21 4.75 -19.37 7.50
CA SER A 21 5.59 -20.46 8.03
C SER A 21 4.80 -21.58 8.72
N GLY A 22 3.50 -21.39 8.98
CA GLY A 22 2.68 -22.26 9.82
C GLY A 22 2.75 -21.95 11.32
N GLU A 23 3.65 -21.06 11.75
CA GLU A 23 3.74 -20.61 13.13
C GLU A 23 2.44 -19.92 13.58
N ARG A 24 2.01 -20.24 14.82
CA ARG A 24 0.83 -19.60 15.44
C ARG A 24 1.25 -18.38 16.25
N VAL A 25 0.62 -17.25 15.95
CA VAL A 25 0.84 -15.97 16.65
C VAL A 25 -0.49 -15.36 17.06
N ASP A 26 -0.45 -14.46 18.04
CA ASP A 26 -1.63 -13.69 18.42
C ASP A 26 -2.02 -12.70 17.31
N LYS A 27 -3.32 -12.48 17.10
CA LYS A 27 -3.81 -11.56 16.05
C LYS A 27 -3.35 -10.10 16.22
N HIS A 28 -2.95 -9.71 17.43
CA HIS A 28 -2.38 -8.39 17.71
C HIS A 28 -0.85 -8.34 17.55
N ASN A 29 -0.22 -9.39 17.04
CA ASN A 29 1.21 -9.40 16.72
C ASN A 29 1.52 -8.30 15.67
N LEU A 30 2.66 -7.61 15.83
CA LEU A 30 3.07 -6.50 14.96
C LEU A 30 3.16 -6.91 13.48
N ARG A 31 3.62 -8.12 13.18
CA ARG A 31 3.66 -8.66 11.82
C ARG A 31 2.26 -8.79 11.22
N VAL A 32 1.29 -9.25 12.02
CA VAL A 32 -0.12 -9.33 11.63
C VAL A 32 -0.69 -7.94 11.37
N ALA A 33 -0.36 -6.97 12.23
CA ALA A 33 -0.77 -5.58 12.05
C ALA A 33 -0.18 -4.97 10.76
N ALA A 34 1.09 -5.27 10.43
CA ALA A 34 1.75 -4.77 9.23
C ALA A 34 1.07 -5.28 7.94
N TYR A 35 0.90 -6.60 7.77
CA TYR A 35 0.23 -7.11 6.56
C TYR A 35 -1.28 -6.83 6.55
N GLY A 36 -1.93 -6.76 7.71
CA GLY A 36 -3.34 -6.38 7.79
C GLY A 36 -3.58 -4.93 7.35
N THR A 37 -2.68 -4.01 7.71
CA THR A 37 -2.74 -2.61 7.25
C THR A 37 -2.37 -2.49 5.75
N THR A 38 -1.54 -3.37 5.23
CA THR A 38 -1.28 -3.50 3.79
C THR A 38 -2.56 -3.90 3.03
N ASP A 39 -3.31 -4.86 3.56
CA ASP A 39 -4.60 -5.29 3.01
C ASP A 39 -5.67 -4.19 3.09
N GLU A 40 -5.69 -3.41 4.17
CA GLU A 40 -6.54 -2.22 4.29
C GLU A 40 -6.22 -1.18 3.20
N THR A 41 -4.92 -0.93 2.94
CA THR A 41 -4.48 -0.06 1.83
C THR A 41 -5.00 -0.58 0.49
N ASN A 42 -4.88 -1.87 0.25
CA ASN A 42 -5.36 -2.52 -0.97
C ASN A 42 -6.87 -2.36 -1.16
N SER A 43 -7.64 -2.52 -0.09
CA SER A 43 -9.09 -2.36 -0.11
C SER A 43 -9.53 -0.93 -0.46
N ILE A 44 -8.81 0.08 0.07
CA ILE A 44 -9.07 1.49 -0.25
C ILE A 44 -8.72 1.79 -1.71
N ILE A 45 -7.62 1.22 -2.23
CA ILE A 45 -7.27 1.34 -3.65
C ILE A 45 -8.38 0.73 -4.51
N GLY A 46 -8.95 -0.42 -4.12
CA GLY A 46 -10.12 -0.99 -4.79
C GLY A 46 -11.31 -0.02 -4.84
N THR A 47 -11.53 0.76 -3.77
CA THR A 47 -12.57 1.79 -3.75
C THR A 47 -12.24 2.95 -4.71
N ALA A 48 -10.97 3.41 -4.75
CA ALA A 48 -10.54 4.44 -5.69
C ALA A 48 -10.75 4.01 -7.15
N ARG A 49 -10.50 2.74 -7.48
CA ARG A 49 -10.68 2.16 -8.81
C ARG A 49 -12.11 2.23 -9.35
N LEU A 50 -13.12 2.34 -8.50
CA LEU A 50 -14.51 2.58 -8.94
C LEU A 50 -14.68 3.93 -9.65
N HIS A 51 -13.70 4.81 -9.53
CA HIS A 51 -13.71 6.17 -10.06
C HIS A 51 -12.52 6.44 -11.00
N THR A 52 -11.84 5.38 -11.48
CA THR A 52 -10.71 5.49 -12.42
C THR A 52 -10.99 4.69 -13.68
N THR A 53 -10.32 5.06 -14.76
CA THR A 53 -10.34 4.38 -16.06
C THR A 53 -8.95 4.36 -16.67
N ASP A 54 -8.79 3.63 -17.77
CA ASP A 54 -7.60 3.64 -18.62
C ASP A 54 -6.30 3.40 -17.84
N VAL A 55 -5.27 4.15 -18.14
CA VAL A 55 -3.91 4.00 -17.58
C VAL A 55 -3.91 4.08 -16.04
N ALA A 56 -4.73 4.96 -15.44
CA ALA A 56 -4.82 5.08 -13.99
C ALA A 56 -5.37 3.80 -13.34
N ASP A 57 -6.42 3.21 -13.93
CA ASP A 57 -6.97 1.94 -13.44
C ASP A 57 -5.99 0.78 -13.62
N GLU A 58 -5.27 0.75 -14.75
CA GLU A 58 -4.22 -0.25 -14.98
C GLU A 58 -3.10 -0.17 -13.95
N MET A 59 -2.59 1.04 -13.62
CA MET A 59 -1.59 1.25 -12.57
C MET A 59 -2.09 0.73 -11.23
N LEU A 60 -3.30 1.10 -10.82
CA LEU A 60 -3.90 0.67 -9.56
C LEU A 60 -4.17 -0.84 -9.53
N SER A 61 -4.54 -1.45 -10.67
CA SER A 61 -4.70 -2.91 -10.79
C SER A 61 -3.38 -3.65 -10.52
N ARG A 62 -2.28 -3.17 -11.09
CA ARG A 62 -0.94 -3.73 -10.84
C ARG A 62 -0.55 -3.58 -9.36
N ILE A 63 -0.77 -2.40 -8.79
CA ILE A 63 -0.48 -2.11 -7.37
C ILE A 63 -1.27 -3.03 -6.45
N GLN A 64 -2.54 -3.32 -6.74
CA GLN A 64 -3.32 -4.26 -5.93
C GLN A 64 -2.73 -5.67 -5.93
N ASN A 65 -2.22 -6.15 -7.06
CA ASN A 65 -1.52 -7.44 -7.14
C ASN A 65 -0.21 -7.40 -6.33
N ASP A 66 0.58 -6.33 -6.47
CA ASP A 66 1.80 -6.16 -5.68
C ASP A 66 1.53 -6.14 -4.17
N LEU A 67 0.41 -5.53 -3.74
CA LEU A 67 0.05 -5.50 -2.32
C LEU A 67 -0.34 -6.87 -1.77
N PHE A 68 -0.90 -7.77 -2.60
CA PHE A 68 -1.07 -9.18 -2.23
C PHE A 68 0.27 -9.89 -2.10
N ASP A 69 1.20 -9.66 -3.04
CA ASP A 69 2.55 -10.21 -2.98
C ASP A 69 3.31 -9.70 -1.75
N LEU A 70 3.16 -8.40 -1.43
CA LEU A 70 3.74 -7.79 -0.24
C LEU A 70 3.13 -8.35 1.05
N GLY A 71 1.82 -8.59 1.08
CA GLY A 71 1.16 -9.26 2.19
C GLY A 71 1.70 -10.69 2.41
N ALA A 72 1.92 -11.44 1.35
CA ALA A 72 2.54 -12.77 1.40
C ALA A 72 4.00 -12.70 1.86
N ASP A 73 4.76 -11.71 1.39
CA ASP A 73 6.14 -11.45 1.82
C ASP A 73 6.20 -11.18 3.33
N LEU A 74 5.39 -10.27 3.84
CA LEU A 74 5.32 -9.93 5.26
C LEU A 74 4.82 -11.10 6.12
N CYS A 75 3.86 -11.87 5.62
CA CYS A 75 3.30 -13.03 6.32
C CYS A 75 4.31 -14.17 6.49
N THR A 76 5.38 -14.20 5.68
CA THR A 76 6.41 -15.25 5.70
C THR A 76 7.71 -14.70 6.27
N PRO A 77 8.05 -14.96 7.57
CA PRO A 77 9.29 -14.49 8.18
C PRO A 77 10.53 -14.93 7.40
N GLU A 78 11.58 -14.09 7.43
CA GLU A 78 12.88 -14.43 6.88
C GLU A 78 13.48 -15.65 7.63
N GLY A 79 14.14 -16.55 6.91
CA GLY A 79 14.75 -17.75 7.51
C GLY A 79 13.77 -18.86 7.90
N ALA A 80 12.46 -18.67 7.81
CA ALA A 80 11.50 -19.76 7.93
C ALA A 80 11.70 -20.81 6.81
N ASN A 81 11.26 -22.05 7.05
CA ASN A 81 11.20 -23.08 5.97
C ASN A 81 10.31 -22.57 4.85
N ARG A 82 10.92 -21.90 3.87
CA ARG A 82 10.22 -21.32 2.73
C ARG A 82 9.90 -22.43 1.74
N SER A 83 8.67 -22.48 1.28
CA SER A 83 8.36 -23.21 0.07
C SER A 83 9.18 -22.62 -1.09
N GLU A 84 9.71 -23.46 -1.95
CA GLU A 84 10.33 -23.05 -3.21
C GLU A 84 9.30 -22.17 -3.97
N GLY A 85 9.67 -20.90 -4.31
CA GLY A 85 8.77 -19.95 -4.96
C GLY A 85 7.96 -19.04 -4.01
N ALA A 86 8.34 -18.87 -2.74
CA ALA A 86 7.72 -17.88 -1.86
C ALA A 86 7.79 -16.46 -2.48
N LEU A 87 6.64 -15.79 -2.56
CA LEU A 87 6.53 -14.44 -3.10
C LEU A 87 7.34 -13.45 -2.26
N ARG A 88 8.07 -12.57 -2.94
CA ARG A 88 8.83 -11.47 -2.36
C ARG A 88 8.74 -10.25 -3.25
N ILE A 89 8.70 -9.08 -2.65
CA ILE A 89 8.87 -7.82 -3.36
C ILE A 89 10.30 -7.74 -3.88
N VAL A 90 10.42 -7.32 -5.14
CA VAL A 90 11.71 -7.20 -5.84
C VAL A 90 11.96 -5.75 -6.31
N PRO A 91 13.22 -5.34 -6.54
CA PRO A 91 13.56 -3.97 -6.92
C PRO A 91 12.78 -3.43 -8.14
N GLY A 92 12.46 -4.29 -9.12
CA GLY A 92 11.73 -3.92 -10.33
C GLY A 92 10.32 -3.35 -10.05
N GLN A 93 9.66 -3.77 -8.97
CA GLN A 93 8.36 -3.24 -8.57
C GLN A 93 8.50 -1.80 -8.02
N VAL A 94 9.58 -1.52 -7.29
CA VAL A 94 9.91 -0.16 -6.79
C VAL A 94 10.22 0.76 -7.98
N THR A 95 11.11 0.32 -8.88
CA THR A 95 11.50 1.10 -10.07
C THR A 95 10.29 1.43 -10.96
N ARG A 96 9.33 0.50 -11.09
CA ARG A 96 8.10 0.78 -11.83
C ARG A 96 7.30 1.92 -11.21
N LEU A 97 7.11 1.94 -9.89
CA LEU A 97 6.41 3.04 -9.21
C LEU A 97 7.13 4.38 -9.44
N GLU A 98 8.46 4.40 -9.39
CA GLU A 98 9.26 5.59 -9.66
C GLU A 98 9.07 6.09 -11.11
N THR A 99 9.11 5.19 -12.08
CA THR A 99 8.87 5.53 -13.50
C THR A 99 7.46 6.08 -13.72
N GLU A 100 6.45 5.49 -13.09
CA GLU A 100 5.06 5.98 -13.18
C GLU A 100 4.90 7.37 -12.52
N ILE A 101 5.56 7.61 -11.38
CA ILE A 101 5.62 8.93 -10.72
C ILE A 101 6.22 9.98 -11.66
N ASP A 102 7.39 9.69 -12.23
CA ASP A 102 8.11 10.62 -13.10
C ASP A 102 7.25 10.98 -14.32
N SER A 103 6.64 9.98 -14.96
CA SER A 103 5.77 10.20 -16.12
C SER A 103 4.54 11.06 -15.79
N MET A 104 3.92 10.86 -14.63
CA MET A 104 2.78 11.69 -14.20
C MET A 104 3.22 13.14 -13.90
N ASN A 105 4.41 13.32 -13.35
CA ASN A 105 4.95 14.64 -12.97
C ASN A 105 5.39 15.49 -14.16
N GLU A 106 5.74 14.91 -15.33
CA GLU A 106 6.23 15.66 -16.49
C GLU A 106 5.33 16.85 -16.88
N ASN A 107 4.02 16.73 -16.70
CA ASN A 107 3.04 17.73 -17.10
C ASN A 107 2.32 18.40 -15.92
N MET A 108 2.82 18.25 -14.70
CA MET A 108 2.27 18.88 -13.52
C MET A 108 3.17 20.03 -13.04
N ALA A 109 2.54 21.15 -12.67
CA ALA A 109 3.26 22.27 -12.07
C ALA A 109 3.83 21.91 -10.71
N ASP A 110 4.95 22.55 -10.34
CA ASP A 110 5.58 22.44 -9.02
C ASP A 110 4.59 22.83 -7.92
N LEU A 111 4.69 22.16 -6.77
CA LEU A 111 3.92 22.51 -5.58
C LEU A 111 4.60 23.65 -4.82
N LEU A 112 3.85 24.74 -4.63
CA LEU A 112 4.30 25.89 -3.84
C LEU A 112 3.79 25.83 -2.39
N SER A 113 2.90 24.89 -2.06
CA SER A 113 2.35 24.64 -0.71
C SER A 113 1.87 23.21 -0.60
N PHE A 114 1.56 22.74 0.63
CA PHE A 114 0.83 21.50 0.80
C PHE A 114 -0.58 21.62 0.22
N ILE A 115 -1.16 20.48 -0.18
CA ILE A 115 -2.54 20.40 -0.64
C ILE A 115 -3.43 19.80 0.45
N LEU A 116 -4.67 20.24 0.51
CA LEU A 116 -5.69 19.62 1.34
C LEU A 116 -6.14 18.31 0.68
N PRO A 117 -6.13 17.18 1.42
CA PRO A 117 -6.64 15.92 0.89
C PRO A 117 -8.10 16.04 0.43
N GLY A 118 -8.39 15.76 -0.84
CA GLY A 118 -9.72 15.93 -1.42
C GLY A 118 -9.65 16.00 -2.95
N GLY A 119 -10.59 16.69 -3.56
CA GLY A 119 -10.70 16.86 -5.02
C GLY A 119 -11.73 15.91 -5.64
N SER A 120 -11.41 15.32 -6.79
CA SER A 120 -12.26 14.30 -7.40
C SER A 120 -12.46 13.08 -6.46
N PRO A 121 -13.52 12.27 -6.63
CA PRO A 121 -13.68 11.06 -5.81
C PRO A 121 -12.46 10.15 -5.83
N ALA A 122 -11.86 9.93 -7.01
CA ALA A 122 -10.62 9.15 -7.12
C ALA A 122 -9.48 9.76 -6.30
N SER A 123 -9.25 11.08 -6.45
CA SER A 123 -8.22 11.81 -5.69
C SER A 123 -8.41 11.68 -4.19
N ALA A 124 -9.64 11.86 -3.69
CA ALA A 124 -9.95 11.76 -2.26
C ALA A 124 -9.64 10.36 -1.69
N TYR A 125 -10.04 9.29 -2.39
CA TYR A 125 -9.72 7.91 -1.97
C TYR A 125 -8.23 7.59 -2.08
N LEU A 126 -7.52 8.12 -3.07
CA LEU A 126 -6.07 7.95 -3.18
C LEU A 126 -5.32 8.65 -2.04
N HIS A 127 -5.77 9.82 -1.60
CA HIS A 127 -5.23 10.46 -0.41
C HIS A 127 -5.48 9.63 0.86
N LEU A 128 -6.65 9.00 1.00
CA LEU A 128 -6.94 8.06 2.10
C LEU A 128 -6.01 6.86 2.03
N ALA A 129 -5.90 6.20 0.87
CA ALA A 129 -5.01 5.06 0.65
C ALA A 129 -3.55 5.42 0.99
N ARG A 130 -3.08 6.61 0.57
CA ARG A 130 -1.76 7.14 0.90
C ARG A 130 -1.51 7.20 2.40
N THR A 131 -2.46 7.69 3.18
CA THR A 131 -2.27 7.80 4.65
C THR A 131 -2.24 6.43 5.33
N VAL A 132 -2.99 5.46 4.82
CA VAL A 132 -2.98 4.07 5.32
C VAL A 132 -1.70 3.35 4.88
N ALA A 133 -1.22 3.55 3.64
CA ALA A 133 0.08 3.06 3.19
C ALA A 133 1.22 3.54 4.11
N ARG A 134 1.22 4.81 4.49
CA ARG A 134 2.19 5.37 5.45
C ARG A 134 2.04 4.77 6.85
N ARG A 135 0.85 4.35 7.27
CA ARG A 135 0.66 3.60 8.51
C ARG A 135 1.25 2.19 8.39
N ALA A 136 1.03 1.49 7.28
CA ALA A 136 1.63 0.19 7.02
C ALA A 136 3.16 0.27 7.01
N GLU A 137 3.73 1.27 6.34
CA GLU A 137 5.17 1.54 6.32
C GLU A 137 5.74 1.69 7.74
N ARG A 138 5.10 2.48 8.61
CA ARG A 138 5.55 2.63 10.01
C ARG A 138 5.54 1.31 10.79
N LEU A 139 4.49 0.49 10.60
CA LEU A 139 4.42 -0.84 11.23
C LEU A 139 5.52 -1.78 10.70
N MET A 140 5.83 -1.71 9.41
CA MET A 140 6.92 -2.49 8.80
C MET A 140 8.28 -2.04 9.32
N THR A 141 8.52 -0.73 9.45
CA THR A 141 9.77 -0.20 10.01
C THR A 141 9.93 -0.54 11.48
N GLU A 142 8.86 -0.50 12.28
CA GLU A 142 8.87 -0.97 13.67
C GLU A 142 9.16 -2.48 13.73
N LEU A 143 8.52 -3.29 12.91
CA LEU A 143 8.77 -4.72 12.81
C LEU A 143 10.25 -5.01 12.49
N ALA A 144 10.85 -4.23 11.59
CA ALA A 144 12.24 -4.37 11.17
C ALA A 144 13.26 -4.07 12.29
N THR A 145 12.86 -3.44 13.41
CA THR A 145 13.74 -3.24 14.56
C THR A 145 14.04 -4.54 15.31
N ASN A 146 13.14 -5.52 15.26
CA ASN A 146 13.24 -6.76 16.07
C ASN A 146 13.21 -8.04 15.21
N GLN A 147 12.84 -7.94 13.95
CA GLN A 147 12.70 -9.09 13.05
C GLN A 147 13.22 -8.70 11.66
N GLN A 148 13.71 -9.69 10.93
CA GLN A 148 14.09 -9.46 9.53
C GLN A 148 12.84 -9.23 8.68
N VAL A 149 12.87 -8.16 7.89
CA VAL A 149 11.85 -7.78 6.90
C VAL A 149 12.59 -7.51 5.58
N ASN A 150 12.01 -7.94 4.48
CA ASN A 150 12.56 -7.64 3.16
C ASN A 150 12.69 -6.12 2.97
N PRO A 151 13.92 -5.58 2.74
CA PRO A 151 14.09 -4.13 2.58
C PRO A 151 13.37 -3.57 1.35
N GLU A 152 13.19 -4.38 0.30
CA GLU A 152 12.43 -3.95 -0.88
C GLU A 152 10.93 -3.79 -0.59
N ALA A 153 10.38 -4.56 0.35
CA ALA A 153 8.99 -4.38 0.80
C ALA A 153 8.78 -3.02 1.50
N ILE A 154 9.73 -2.60 2.34
CA ILE A 154 9.70 -1.29 3.01
C ILE A 154 9.85 -0.16 1.98
N LYS A 155 10.81 -0.28 1.05
CA LYS A 155 10.99 0.70 -0.04
C LYS A 155 9.73 0.81 -0.91
N TYR A 156 9.12 -0.33 -1.26
CA TYR A 156 7.89 -0.35 -2.04
C TYR A 156 6.77 0.43 -1.36
N MET A 157 6.52 0.19 -0.07
CA MET A 157 5.45 0.87 0.66
C MET A 157 5.72 2.38 0.80
N ASN A 158 6.97 2.78 1.03
CA ASN A 158 7.38 4.18 1.02
C ASN A 158 7.08 4.83 -0.34
N ARG A 159 7.56 4.22 -1.43
CA ARG A 159 7.37 4.72 -2.79
C ARG A 159 5.90 4.69 -3.23
N LEU A 160 5.12 3.69 -2.78
CA LEU A 160 3.69 3.65 -3.03
C LEU A 160 2.97 4.88 -2.44
N SER A 161 3.39 5.34 -1.26
CA SER A 161 2.79 6.55 -0.68
C SER A 161 3.00 7.79 -1.57
N ASP A 162 4.16 7.91 -2.21
CA ASP A 162 4.48 8.99 -3.14
C ASP A 162 3.68 8.84 -4.45
N HIS A 163 3.61 7.61 -4.98
CA HIS A 163 2.82 7.30 -6.17
C HIS A 163 1.34 7.68 -5.99
N LEU A 164 0.73 7.28 -4.87
CA LEU A 164 -0.68 7.60 -4.56
C LEU A 164 -0.90 9.11 -4.42
N PHE A 165 0.07 9.85 -3.91
CA PHE A 165 0.01 11.31 -3.84
C PHE A 165 0.04 11.93 -5.24
N VAL A 166 0.97 11.50 -6.08
CA VAL A 166 1.13 12.04 -7.44
C VAL A 166 -0.07 11.67 -8.31
N LEU A 167 -0.55 10.42 -8.21
CA LEU A 167 -1.73 9.97 -8.95
C LEU A 167 -3.00 10.72 -8.50
N ALA A 168 -3.14 11.03 -7.20
CA ALA A 168 -4.26 11.84 -6.71
C ALA A 168 -4.29 13.22 -7.37
N ARG A 169 -3.15 13.88 -7.49
CA ARG A 169 -3.02 15.16 -8.20
C ARG A 169 -3.28 15.03 -9.70
N TYR A 170 -2.71 13.99 -10.31
CA TYR A 170 -2.89 13.72 -11.75
C TYR A 170 -4.38 13.58 -12.08
N LEU A 171 -5.15 12.84 -11.28
CA LEU A 171 -6.60 12.66 -11.42
C LEU A 171 -7.43 13.86 -10.93
N ASN A 172 -6.77 14.90 -10.45
CA ASN A 172 -7.37 16.16 -10.03
C ASN A 172 -7.03 17.28 -11.03
N ASP A 173 -7.33 17.04 -12.31
CA ASP A 173 -7.01 17.90 -13.45
C ASP A 173 -5.51 18.26 -13.52
N THR A 174 -4.64 17.24 -13.46
CA THR A 174 -3.18 17.41 -13.47
C THR A 174 -2.69 18.44 -12.44
N GLY A 175 -3.32 18.43 -11.26
CA GLY A 175 -3.00 19.31 -10.13
C GLY A 175 -3.65 20.69 -10.16
N LYS A 176 -4.35 21.07 -11.25
CA LYS A 176 -4.99 22.41 -11.36
C LYS A 176 -6.18 22.59 -10.43
N ALA A 177 -6.87 21.50 -10.08
CA ALA A 177 -7.99 21.50 -9.15
C ALA A 177 -7.55 21.25 -7.70
N ASP A 178 -6.24 21.19 -7.41
CA ASP A 178 -5.72 21.05 -6.05
C ASP A 178 -6.07 22.27 -5.19
N ILE A 179 -6.53 22.02 -3.98
CA ILE A 179 -6.79 23.07 -3.00
C ILE A 179 -5.57 23.19 -2.10
N LEU A 180 -4.89 24.34 -2.21
CA LEU A 180 -3.68 24.59 -1.43
C LEU A 180 -4.00 24.90 0.03
N TRP A 181 -3.18 24.36 0.93
CA TRP A 181 -3.22 24.72 2.33
C TRP A 181 -2.73 26.16 2.54
N VAL A 182 -3.48 26.92 3.30
CA VAL A 182 -3.12 28.27 3.73
C VAL A 182 -2.80 28.25 5.22
N PRO A 183 -1.51 28.38 5.61
CA PRO A 183 -1.09 28.35 6.99
C PRO A 183 -1.82 29.41 7.83
N GLY A 184 -2.43 29.00 8.95
CA GLY A 184 -3.06 29.91 9.90
C GLY A 184 -4.33 30.64 9.41
N LYS A 185 -4.94 30.22 8.29
CA LYS A 185 -6.13 30.89 7.71
C LYS A 185 -7.29 31.11 8.69
N ASN A 186 -7.41 30.26 9.69
CA ASN A 186 -8.52 30.28 10.66
C ASN A 186 -8.06 30.69 12.08
N ARG A 187 -6.92 31.32 12.23
CA ARG A 187 -6.39 31.85 13.49
C ARG A 187 -6.82 33.30 13.69
#